data_b987392a88c85ea138e811fd52775202
#
_entry.id   b987392a88c85ea138e811fd52775202
#
_cell.length_a   1.000
_cell.length_b   1.000
_cell.length_c   1.000
_cell.angle_alpha   90.00
_cell.angle_beta   90.00
_cell.angle_gamma   90.00
#
_symmetry.space_group_name_H-M   'P 1'
#
loop_
_entity.id
_entity.type
_entity.pdbx_description
1 polymer ?
#
loop_
_entity_poly.entity_id
_entity_poly.type
_entity_poly.pdbx_seq_one_letter_code
_entity_poly.pdbx_strand_id
1 'polypeptide(L)'
;MKIIIIGSVAAGTSVAAKARRNNEDVEIMVFDQDKDISYSICGIPYYIGREVENVDTLTPRNAEWFKKRYNVDIFTEHKVIQIDNEDKKVQVTNLQTNETRIENYDYLVLATGATPITPDVFSSLGQLDNLFQVRNIKNAKHIHQYIEESTPKTATIIGGGFIGLEMTEQLTRRGIKVTLLQRGSQIMKHMDQDMAFRIQKELERNHVDVHLNTVVTNVHTSDGVITSLEITGGGKIITDMVILATGVVPNTKLVENLPVKIGGSGAISVNKKLQTSVPDIYAVGDVAESYSVITGQPIYRPLGSTANKMGRIVGDVLTGGTLEHRGILGTGIVRVFDLDIAHTGLSETEALAEGYEIETLYSIKPNNADYLGGKELTIKAIADKQTSRVLGAQIIGPQGADKRIDVIATAISFGAVAEDLFHLDLAYAPPFATTKDPILYTGMALDNAINRNRPLMTPHELIRLQSKGEQLQIIDTRSPKQFNVSHVPGAINIPLADLRAQLKKLNKTLPTITYCNKGVTGNAAQNILINAGFEKVYNLSGGNKNYQIINDLKIRF
;
A
#
# COMPACT_ATOMS: atom_id res chain seq x y z
N MET A 1 11.87 -37.23 -8.77
CA MET A 1 10.82 -36.25 -8.48
C MET A 1 11.00 -35.08 -9.44
N LYS A 2 9.93 -34.77 -10.19
CA LYS A 2 9.92 -33.67 -11.17
C LYS A 2 8.95 -32.56 -10.76
N ILE A 3 9.44 -31.34 -10.65
CA ILE A 3 8.67 -30.14 -10.34
C ILE A 3 8.56 -29.28 -11.60
N ILE A 4 7.34 -28.97 -12.01
CA ILE A 4 7.07 -27.99 -13.06
C ILE A 4 6.55 -26.71 -12.42
N ILE A 5 7.12 -25.57 -12.83
CA ILE A 5 6.75 -24.24 -12.35
C ILE A 5 6.31 -23.40 -13.55
N ILE A 6 5.13 -22.77 -13.46
CA ILE A 6 4.60 -21.90 -14.52
C ILE A 6 4.74 -20.45 -14.08
N GLY A 7 5.66 -19.72 -14.69
CA GLY A 7 6.04 -18.35 -14.38
C GLY A 7 7.40 -18.23 -13.68
N SER A 8 8.22 -17.29 -14.11
CA SER A 8 9.64 -17.20 -13.76
C SER A 8 10.08 -15.85 -13.17
N VAL A 9 9.15 -15.04 -12.63
CA VAL A 9 9.52 -13.73 -12.06
C VAL A 9 9.86 -13.88 -10.57
N ALA A 10 9.03 -13.39 -9.66
CA ALA A 10 9.38 -13.35 -8.23
C ALA A 10 9.14 -14.70 -7.52
N ALA A 11 7.91 -15.23 -7.62
CA ALA A 11 7.52 -16.44 -6.89
C ALA A 11 8.14 -17.68 -7.49
N GLY A 12 8.03 -17.90 -8.81
CA GLY A 12 8.49 -19.12 -9.46
C GLY A 12 10.00 -19.34 -9.33
N THR A 13 10.82 -18.31 -9.57
CA THR A 13 12.28 -18.40 -9.36
C THR A 13 12.65 -18.65 -7.91
N SER A 14 11.86 -18.13 -6.95
CA SER A 14 12.05 -18.40 -5.53
C SER A 14 11.73 -19.84 -5.15
N VAL A 15 10.68 -20.45 -5.75
CA VAL A 15 10.39 -21.89 -5.61
C VAL A 15 11.57 -22.70 -6.12
N ALA A 16 11.97 -22.48 -7.38
CA ALA A 16 13.03 -23.24 -8.05
C ALA A 16 14.35 -23.19 -7.26
N ALA A 17 14.79 -21.99 -6.88
CA ALA A 17 16.02 -21.79 -6.14
C ALA A 17 15.98 -22.41 -4.72
N LYS A 18 14.83 -22.40 -4.04
CA LYS A 18 14.71 -23.01 -2.71
C LYS A 18 14.62 -24.53 -2.80
N ALA A 19 13.85 -25.06 -3.73
CA ALA A 19 13.74 -26.51 -3.94
C ALA A 19 15.12 -27.13 -4.25
N ARG A 20 15.88 -26.52 -5.18
CA ARG A 20 17.22 -26.98 -5.51
C ARG A 20 18.18 -26.96 -4.32
N ARG A 21 18.18 -25.88 -3.52
CA ARG A 21 19.04 -25.79 -2.32
C ARG A 21 18.73 -26.84 -1.26
N ASN A 22 17.51 -27.34 -1.23
CA ASN A 22 17.11 -28.40 -0.31
C ASN A 22 17.42 -29.79 -0.86
N ASN A 23 17.31 -29.99 -2.17
CA ASN A 23 17.48 -31.30 -2.80
C ASN A 23 18.08 -31.15 -4.21
N GLU A 24 19.30 -31.67 -4.39
CA GLU A 24 20.01 -31.62 -5.67
C GLU A 24 19.49 -32.63 -6.70
N ASP A 25 18.75 -33.68 -6.27
CA ASP A 25 18.28 -34.75 -7.16
C ASP A 25 16.92 -34.45 -7.83
N VAL A 26 16.31 -33.31 -7.49
CA VAL A 26 15.00 -32.91 -8.05
C VAL A 26 15.18 -32.37 -9.47
N GLU A 27 14.40 -32.88 -10.42
CA GLU A 27 14.27 -32.26 -11.74
C GLU A 27 13.36 -31.03 -11.63
N ILE A 28 13.85 -29.85 -12.02
CA ILE A 28 13.11 -28.59 -11.94
C ILE A 28 13.05 -27.94 -13.32
N MET A 29 11.84 -27.81 -13.86
CA MET A 29 11.57 -27.12 -15.11
C MET A 29 10.66 -25.92 -14.86
N VAL A 30 11.02 -24.78 -15.43
CA VAL A 30 10.23 -23.55 -15.34
C VAL A 30 9.84 -23.11 -16.74
N PHE A 31 8.56 -22.85 -16.97
CA PHE A 31 8.05 -22.33 -18.23
C PHE A 31 7.55 -20.90 -18.07
N ASP A 32 7.97 -20.03 -18.97
CA ASP A 32 7.49 -18.65 -19.03
C ASP A 32 7.21 -18.24 -20.48
N GLN A 33 6.07 -17.57 -20.67
CA GLN A 33 5.69 -17.08 -21.99
C GLN A 33 6.48 -15.83 -22.42
N ASP A 34 7.06 -15.09 -21.45
CA ASP A 34 7.89 -13.92 -21.72
C ASP A 34 9.35 -14.31 -21.94
N LYS A 35 10.12 -13.42 -22.58
CA LYS A 35 11.55 -13.57 -22.79
C LYS A 35 12.34 -13.25 -21.52
N ASP A 36 11.92 -12.21 -20.80
CA ASP A 36 12.62 -11.70 -19.62
C ASP A 36 12.11 -12.41 -18.36
N ILE A 37 13.05 -12.86 -17.51
CA ILE A 37 12.78 -13.58 -16.26
C ILE A 37 13.41 -12.87 -15.07
N SER A 38 12.95 -13.17 -13.87
CA SER A 38 13.57 -12.68 -12.61
C SER A 38 13.83 -11.17 -12.59
N TYR A 39 12.98 -10.40 -13.24
CA TYR A 39 13.14 -8.95 -13.35
C TYR A 39 12.43 -8.19 -12.23
N SER A 40 12.88 -6.94 -12.00
CA SER A 40 12.30 -6.01 -11.04
C SER A 40 11.13 -5.24 -11.66
N ILE A 41 9.89 -5.68 -11.43
CA ILE A 41 8.69 -4.96 -11.85
C ILE A 41 8.62 -3.58 -11.20
N CYS A 42 8.90 -3.49 -9.91
CA CYS A 42 8.85 -2.24 -9.16
C CYS A 42 9.96 -1.23 -9.56
N GLY A 43 10.97 -1.67 -10.33
CA GLY A 43 11.99 -0.79 -10.89
C GLY A 43 11.56 -0.08 -12.19
N ILE A 44 10.49 -0.54 -12.82
CA ILE A 44 10.05 -0.03 -14.14
C ILE A 44 9.70 1.47 -14.11
N PRO A 45 8.91 2.00 -13.16
CA PRO A 45 8.65 3.44 -13.10
C PRO A 45 9.94 4.27 -13.00
N TYR A 46 10.92 3.83 -12.21
CA TYR A 46 12.20 4.52 -12.03
C TYR A 46 13.09 4.49 -13.29
N TYR A 47 13.01 3.42 -14.09
CA TYR A 47 13.64 3.37 -15.40
C TYR A 47 12.96 4.35 -16.38
N ILE A 48 11.64 4.38 -16.42
CA ILE A 48 10.88 5.33 -17.24
C ILE A 48 11.22 6.78 -16.83
N GLY A 49 11.38 7.04 -15.55
CA GLY A 49 11.78 8.32 -14.98
C GLY A 49 13.25 8.68 -15.14
N ARG A 50 14.10 7.78 -15.67
CA ARG A 50 15.58 7.93 -15.77
C ARG A 50 16.32 7.98 -14.43
N GLU A 51 15.72 7.55 -13.32
CA GLU A 51 16.45 7.28 -12.07
C GLU A 51 17.26 5.99 -12.19
N VAL A 52 16.81 5.04 -13.00
CA VAL A 52 17.55 3.86 -13.45
C VAL A 52 17.91 4.06 -14.92
N GLU A 53 19.19 4.20 -15.23
CA GLU A 53 19.64 4.53 -16.58
C GLU A 53 19.56 3.34 -17.55
N ASN A 54 19.92 2.15 -17.09
CA ASN A 54 19.98 0.95 -17.91
C ASN A 54 18.94 -0.08 -17.46
N VAL A 55 18.02 -0.43 -18.38
CA VAL A 55 16.98 -1.43 -18.15
C VAL A 55 17.53 -2.82 -17.83
N ASP A 56 18.74 -3.15 -18.30
CA ASP A 56 19.36 -4.45 -18.03
C ASP A 56 19.68 -4.64 -16.53
N THR A 57 19.82 -3.55 -15.78
CA THR A 57 19.96 -3.62 -14.31
C THR A 57 18.68 -4.15 -13.64
N LEU A 58 17.53 -4.03 -14.28
CA LEU A 58 16.27 -4.59 -13.81
C LEU A 58 16.14 -6.10 -14.10
N THR A 59 16.99 -6.65 -14.98
CA THR A 59 17.02 -8.07 -15.39
C THR A 59 18.36 -8.74 -15.08
N PRO A 60 18.81 -8.77 -13.82
CA PRO A 60 20.17 -9.18 -13.47
C PRO A 60 20.45 -10.67 -13.67
N ARG A 61 19.44 -11.46 -14.03
CA ARG A 61 19.53 -12.93 -14.15
C ARG A 61 18.74 -13.41 -15.36
N ASN A 62 19.34 -14.34 -16.11
CA ASN A 62 18.73 -15.01 -17.25
C ASN A 62 18.64 -16.54 -17.02
N ALA A 63 18.07 -17.27 -17.97
CA ALA A 63 17.92 -18.72 -17.87
C ALA A 63 19.27 -19.47 -17.72
N GLU A 64 20.31 -19.02 -18.44
CA GLU A 64 21.65 -19.60 -18.36
C GLU A 64 22.25 -19.45 -16.96
N TRP A 65 22.06 -18.27 -16.34
CA TRP A 65 22.49 -18.01 -14.95
C TRP A 65 21.83 -18.98 -13.96
N PHE A 66 20.49 -19.25 -14.12
CA PHE A 66 19.79 -20.23 -13.29
C PHE A 66 20.26 -21.66 -13.53
N LYS A 67 20.53 -22.03 -14.78
CA LYS A 67 21.09 -23.35 -15.13
C LYS A 67 22.44 -23.54 -14.47
N LYS A 68 23.36 -22.59 -14.64
CA LYS A 68 24.73 -22.69 -14.11
C LYS A 68 24.76 -22.68 -12.57
N ARG A 69 23.92 -21.86 -11.93
CA ARG A 69 23.96 -21.67 -10.47
C ARG A 69 23.12 -22.68 -9.70
N TYR A 70 21.99 -23.07 -10.24
CA TYR A 70 21.00 -23.90 -9.55
C TYR A 70 20.63 -25.18 -10.30
N ASN A 71 21.23 -25.46 -11.44
CA ASN A 71 20.83 -26.57 -12.31
C ASN A 71 19.30 -26.63 -12.52
N VAL A 72 18.68 -25.47 -12.80
CA VAL A 72 17.26 -25.31 -13.10
C VAL A 72 17.11 -25.00 -14.58
N ASP A 73 16.23 -25.72 -15.26
CA ASP A 73 15.90 -25.51 -16.66
C ASP A 73 14.76 -24.49 -16.77
N ILE A 74 15.02 -23.31 -17.30
CA ILE A 74 14.02 -22.27 -17.55
C ILE A 74 13.84 -22.10 -19.05
N PHE A 75 12.62 -22.35 -19.51
CA PHE A 75 12.21 -22.21 -20.89
C PHE A 75 11.41 -20.92 -21.05
N THR A 76 12.07 -19.90 -21.58
CA THR A 76 11.43 -18.62 -21.94
C THR A 76 10.71 -18.76 -23.27
N GLU A 77 9.71 -17.91 -23.54
CA GLU A 77 8.88 -17.95 -24.74
C GLU A 77 8.18 -19.32 -24.92
N HIS A 78 7.91 -19.99 -23.79
CA HIS A 78 7.19 -21.27 -23.73
C HIS A 78 5.94 -21.10 -22.88
N LYS A 79 4.79 -21.21 -23.51
CA LYS A 79 3.49 -21.03 -22.87
C LYS A 79 2.87 -22.37 -22.52
N VAL A 80 2.57 -22.59 -21.24
CA VAL A 80 1.69 -23.69 -20.84
C VAL A 80 0.26 -23.33 -21.24
N ILE A 81 -0.36 -24.17 -22.04
CA ILE A 81 -1.70 -23.94 -22.61
C ILE A 81 -2.78 -24.80 -21.99
N GLN A 82 -2.40 -25.94 -21.40
CA GLN A 82 -3.34 -26.87 -20.77
C GLN A 82 -2.66 -27.63 -19.62
N ILE A 83 -3.44 -27.98 -18.62
CA ILE A 83 -3.07 -28.85 -17.50
C ILE A 83 -4.04 -30.02 -17.48
N ASP A 84 -3.50 -31.23 -17.44
CA ASP A 84 -4.20 -32.46 -17.15
C ASP A 84 -3.78 -32.92 -15.75
N ASN A 85 -4.68 -32.75 -14.76
CA ASN A 85 -4.39 -33.10 -13.39
C ASN A 85 -4.57 -34.58 -13.06
N GLU A 86 -5.32 -35.35 -13.88
CA GLU A 86 -5.52 -36.79 -13.69
C GLU A 86 -4.28 -37.54 -14.11
N ASP A 87 -3.77 -37.22 -15.32
CA ASP A 87 -2.56 -37.83 -15.87
C ASP A 87 -1.27 -37.12 -15.43
N LYS A 88 -1.37 -36.03 -14.63
CA LYS A 88 -0.23 -35.20 -14.20
C LYS A 88 0.65 -34.71 -15.34
N LYS A 89 0.05 -34.07 -16.33
CA LYS A 89 0.72 -33.58 -17.54
C LYS A 89 0.41 -32.08 -17.75
N VAL A 90 1.35 -31.39 -18.38
CA VAL A 90 1.13 -30.06 -18.94
C VAL A 90 1.45 -30.07 -20.42
N GLN A 91 0.66 -29.32 -21.18
CA GLN A 91 0.91 -29.08 -22.59
C GLN A 91 1.58 -27.71 -22.75
N VAL A 92 2.74 -27.68 -23.39
CA VAL A 92 3.59 -26.49 -23.52
C VAL A 92 3.83 -26.18 -24.97
N THR A 93 3.56 -24.97 -25.40
CA THR A 93 3.82 -24.47 -26.75
C THR A 93 5.04 -23.54 -26.75
N ASN A 94 6.01 -23.81 -27.60
CA ASN A 94 7.07 -22.88 -27.94
C ASN A 94 6.50 -21.74 -28.82
N LEU A 95 6.54 -20.49 -28.36
CA LEU A 95 5.92 -19.37 -29.06
C LEU A 95 6.71 -18.90 -30.30
N GLN A 96 7.96 -19.34 -30.44
CA GLN A 96 8.78 -19.02 -31.63
C GLN A 96 8.55 -20.03 -32.77
N THR A 97 8.47 -21.34 -32.44
CA THR A 97 8.35 -22.40 -33.44
C THR A 97 6.91 -22.90 -33.62
N ASN A 98 6.00 -22.54 -32.69
CA ASN A 98 4.64 -23.08 -32.57
C ASN A 98 4.57 -24.59 -32.29
N GLU A 99 5.70 -25.23 -31.96
CA GLU A 99 5.72 -26.63 -31.58
C GLU A 99 5.15 -26.81 -30.18
N THR A 100 4.35 -27.86 -30.03
CA THR A 100 3.73 -28.22 -28.76
C THR A 100 4.25 -29.56 -28.28
N ARG A 101 4.59 -29.63 -26.98
CA ARG A 101 5.03 -30.86 -26.32
C ARG A 101 4.29 -31.09 -25.01
N ILE A 102 4.30 -32.32 -24.55
CA ILE A 102 3.72 -32.73 -23.26
C ILE A 102 4.86 -33.01 -22.29
N GLU A 103 4.72 -32.47 -21.07
CA GLU A 103 5.63 -32.71 -19.95
C GLU A 103 4.87 -33.30 -18.77
N ASN A 104 5.40 -34.37 -18.18
CA ASN A 104 4.86 -34.97 -16.96
C ASN A 104 5.42 -34.26 -15.73
N TYR A 105 4.67 -34.23 -14.61
CA TYR A 105 5.12 -33.71 -13.35
C TYR A 105 4.73 -34.60 -12.16
N ASP A 106 5.52 -34.56 -11.09
CA ASP A 106 5.10 -35.04 -9.77
C ASP A 106 4.39 -33.93 -9.02
N TYR A 107 4.90 -32.69 -9.13
CA TYR A 107 4.32 -31.48 -8.53
C TYR A 107 4.27 -30.34 -9.54
N LEU A 108 3.18 -29.59 -9.50
CA LEU A 108 2.95 -28.41 -10.32
C LEU A 108 2.81 -27.16 -9.47
N VAL A 109 3.51 -26.08 -9.84
CA VAL A 109 3.44 -24.79 -9.17
C VAL A 109 2.94 -23.73 -10.13
N LEU A 110 1.81 -23.14 -9.78
CA LEU A 110 1.22 -22.00 -10.48
C LEU A 110 1.81 -20.69 -9.91
N ALA A 111 2.68 -20.07 -10.70
CA ALA A 111 3.29 -18.77 -10.39
C ALA A 111 2.98 -17.76 -11.52
N THR A 112 1.80 -17.90 -12.12
CA THR A 112 1.35 -17.16 -13.31
C THR A 112 1.11 -15.67 -13.07
N GLY A 113 1.10 -15.24 -11.82
CA GLY A 113 0.97 -13.83 -11.44
C GLY A 113 -0.41 -13.23 -11.75
N ALA A 114 -0.41 -11.96 -12.14
CA ALA A 114 -1.63 -11.21 -12.44
C ALA A 114 -1.43 -10.34 -13.69
N THR A 115 -2.51 -9.98 -14.36
CA THR A 115 -2.52 -9.13 -15.56
C THR A 115 -3.16 -7.78 -15.26
N PRO A 116 -2.63 -6.66 -15.77
CA PRO A 116 -3.26 -5.36 -15.67
C PRO A 116 -4.67 -5.35 -16.27
N ILE A 117 -5.59 -4.68 -15.58
CA ILE A 117 -6.96 -4.49 -16.08
C ILE A 117 -6.94 -3.45 -17.20
N THR A 118 -7.56 -3.76 -18.32
CA THR A 118 -7.88 -2.80 -19.38
C THR A 118 -9.37 -2.47 -19.29
N PRO A 119 -9.77 -1.23 -18.98
CA PRO A 119 -11.19 -0.85 -18.98
C PRO A 119 -11.81 -1.02 -20.38
N ASP A 120 -13.10 -1.39 -20.42
CA ASP A 120 -13.81 -1.73 -21.65
C ASP A 120 -13.72 -0.64 -22.73
N VAL A 121 -13.74 0.63 -22.30
CA VAL A 121 -13.64 1.78 -23.22
C VAL A 121 -12.33 1.79 -24.02
N PHE A 122 -11.27 1.13 -23.54
CA PHE A 122 -9.99 0.99 -24.23
C PHE A 122 -9.84 -0.36 -24.94
N SER A 123 -10.48 -1.44 -24.43
CA SER A 123 -10.30 -2.78 -24.97
C SER A 123 -10.87 -2.95 -26.37
N SER A 124 -11.87 -2.15 -26.76
CA SER A 124 -12.51 -2.15 -28.08
C SER A 124 -11.74 -1.40 -29.17
N LEU A 125 -10.68 -0.64 -28.81
CA LEU A 125 -10.01 0.28 -29.74
C LEU A 125 -8.83 -0.34 -30.54
N GLY A 126 -8.51 -1.62 -30.26
CA GLY A 126 -7.34 -2.26 -30.86
C GLY A 126 -6.01 -1.76 -30.29
N GLN A 127 -4.94 -1.90 -31.07
CA GLN A 127 -3.62 -1.45 -30.67
C GLN A 127 -3.50 0.06 -30.93
N LEU A 128 -3.08 0.80 -29.92
CA LEU A 128 -2.85 2.24 -29.97
C LEU A 128 -1.39 2.52 -29.57
N ASP A 129 -0.74 3.44 -30.29
CA ASP A 129 0.70 3.70 -30.14
C ASP A 129 1.06 4.42 -28.84
N ASN A 130 0.11 5.17 -28.25
CA ASN A 130 0.30 5.95 -27.03
C ASN A 130 -0.54 5.50 -25.83
N LEU A 131 -1.04 4.26 -25.86
CA LEU A 131 -1.74 3.61 -24.74
C LEU A 131 -0.84 2.56 -24.10
N PHE A 132 -0.56 2.69 -22.80
CA PHE A 132 0.43 1.87 -22.12
C PHE A 132 -0.09 1.23 -20.86
N GLN A 133 0.52 0.07 -20.53
CA GLN A 133 0.44 -0.60 -19.24
C GLN A 133 1.86 -0.80 -18.70
N VAL A 134 2.02 -0.74 -17.38
CA VAL A 134 3.30 -0.93 -16.70
C VAL A 134 3.32 -2.32 -16.09
N ARG A 135 3.93 -3.31 -16.78
CA ARG A 135 3.89 -4.70 -16.31
C ARG A 135 5.22 -5.44 -16.46
N ASN A 136 5.88 -5.39 -17.60
CA ASN A 136 7.08 -6.15 -17.88
C ASN A 136 8.15 -5.29 -18.58
N ILE A 137 9.31 -5.86 -18.84
CA ILE A 137 10.45 -5.17 -19.46
C ILE A 137 10.12 -4.69 -20.87
N LYS A 138 9.33 -5.45 -21.63
CA LYS A 138 8.87 -5.02 -22.96
C LYS A 138 8.05 -3.73 -22.88
N ASN A 139 7.11 -3.66 -21.92
CA ASN A 139 6.34 -2.43 -21.69
C ASN A 139 7.25 -1.27 -21.27
N ALA A 140 8.21 -1.53 -20.36
CA ALA A 140 9.16 -0.51 -19.91
C ALA A 140 9.94 0.12 -21.07
N LYS A 141 10.51 -0.73 -21.94
CA LYS A 141 11.25 -0.31 -23.14
C LYS A 141 10.35 0.49 -24.10
N HIS A 142 9.13 0.01 -24.34
CA HIS A 142 8.19 0.69 -25.25
C HIS A 142 7.77 2.08 -24.72
N ILE A 143 7.43 2.20 -23.44
CA ILE A 143 7.09 3.48 -22.83
C ILE A 143 8.28 4.44 -22.90
N HIS A 144 9.47 3.97 -22.52
CA HIS A 144 10.69 4.78 -22.54
C HIS A 144 10.98 5.28 -23.96
N GLN A 145 10.96 4.38 -24.96
CA GLN A 145 11.20 4.73 -26.37
C GLN A 145 10.17 5.76 -26.86
N TYR A 146 8.88 5.54 -26.58
CA TYR A 146 7.84 6.50 -26.97
C TYR A 146 8.11 7.90 -26.41
N ILE A 147 8.50 8.00 -25.13
CA ILE A 147 8.78 9.29 -24.50
C ILE A 147 10.00 9.98 -25.15
N GLU A 148 11.05 9.22 -25.53
CA GLU A 148 12.25 9.76 -26.17
C GLU A 148 11.96 10.26 -27.60
N GLU A 149 11.19 9.49 -28.37
CA GLU A 149 10.95 9.80 -29.79
C GLU A 149 9.83 10.83 -29.99
N SER A 150 8.73 10.69 -29.25
CA SER A 150 7.53 11.53 -29.43
C SER A 150 7.55 12.79 -28.57
N THR A 151 8.41 12.85 -27.53
CA THR A 151 8.53 13.98 -26.59
C THR A 151 7.18 14.53 -26.10
N PRO A 152 6.30 13.67 -25.50
CA PRO A 152 4.95 14.05 -25.09
C PRO A 152 5.00 15.20 -24.08
N LYS A 153 4.05 16.13 -24.17
CA LYS A 153 3.92 17.26 -23.24
C LYS A 153 2.92 16.98 -22.15
N THR A 154 1.96 16.08 -22.42
CA THR A 154 0.87 15.75 -21.51
C THR A 154 0.72 14.23 -21.38
N ALA A 155 0.40 13.78 -20.19
CA ALA A 155 0.09 12.38 -19.91
C ALA A 155 -1.15 12.26 -19.03
N THR A 156 -2.02 11.31 -19.34
CA THR A 156 -3.14 10.95 -18.48
C THR A 156 -2.89 9.59 -17.85
N ILE A 157 -2.90 9.52 -16.52
CA ILE A 157 -2.77 8.28 -15.76
C ILE A 157 -4.13 7.90 -15.21
N ILE A 158 -4.55 6.66 -15.46
CA ILE A 158 -5.85 6.14 -15.02
C ILE A 158 -5.64 5.14 -13.90
N GLY A 159 -5.95 5.57 -12.66
CA GLY A 159 -5.81 4.82 -11.43
C GLY A 159 -4.76 5.39 -10.48
N GLY A 160 -5.19 5.73 -9.26
CA GLY A 160 -4.38 6.34 -8.19
C GLY A 160 -3.87 5.32 -7.15
N GLY A 161 -3.47 4.11 -7.59
CA GLY A 161 -2.76 3.12 -6.76
C GLY A 161 -1.24 3.32 -6.81
N PHE A 162 -0.46 2.36 -6.27
CA PHE A 162 1.02 2.43 -6.24
C PHE A 162 1.63 2.75 -7.60
N ILE A 163 1.35 1.95 -8.62
CA ILE A 163 1.89 2.13 -9.97
C ILE A 163 1.50 3.50 -10.55
N GLY A 164 0.24 3.90 -10.38
CA GLY A 164 -0.23 5.20 -10.87
C GLY A 164 0.49 6.37 -10.23
N LEU A 165 0.73 6.32 -8.91
CA LEU A 165 1.44 7.37 -8.19
C LEU A 165 2.93 7.42 -8.54
N GLU A 166 3.60 6.27 -8.65
CA GLU A 166 4.99 6.19 -9.10
C GLU A 166 5.14 6.75 -10.52
N MET A 167 4.27 6.36 -11.46
CA MET A 167 4.28 6.90 -12.81
C MET A 167 3.97 8.39 -12.85
N THR A 168 3.05 8.88 -12.01
CA THR A 168 2.75 10.30 -11.87
C THR A 168 3.99 11.09 -11.48
N GLU A 169 4.70 10.66 -10.44
CA GLU A 169 5.96 11.28 -10.02
C GLU A 169 7.00 11.26 -11.13
N GLN A 170 7.24 10.08 -11.73
CA GLN A 170 8.32 9.90 -12.69
C GLN A 170 8.10 10.70 -13.98
N LEU A 171 6.87 10.76 -14.49
CA LEU A 171 6.56 11.57 -15.67
C LEU A 171 6.60 13.08 -15.36
N THR A 172 6.11 13.50 -14.19
CA THR A 172 6.19 14.89 -13.75
C THR A 172 7.66 15.35 -13.63
N ARG A 173 8.54 14.52 -13.06
CA ARG A 173 9.99 14.79 -12.97
C ARG A 173 10.66 14.91 -14.34
N ARG A 174 10.11 14.27 -15.37
CA ARG A 174 10.53 14.42 -16.77
C ARG A 174 9.96 15.67 -17.47
N GLY A 175 9.22 16.52 -16.76
CA GLY A 175 8.63 17.75 -17.29
C GLY A 175 7.35 17.52 -18.09
N ILE A 176 6.74 16.35 -18.00
CA ILE A 176 5.46 16.02 -18.63
C ILE A 176 4.33 16.47 -17.68
N LYS A 177 3.36 17.24 -18.17
CA LYS A 177 2.18 17.62 -17.39
C LYS A 177 1.27 16.44 -17.22
N VAL A 178 1.03 16.03 -15.95
CA VAL A 178 0.26 14.82 -15.63
C VAL A 178 -1.14 15.18 -15.14
N THR A 179 -2.13 14.48 -15.69
CA THR A 179 -3.51 14.41 -15.17
C THR A 179 -3.73 13.00 -14.60
N LEU A 180 -4.13 12.90 -13.34
CA LEU A 180 -4.43 11.63 -12.67
C LEU A 180 -5.94 11.46 -12.51
N LEU A 181 -6.51 10.42 -13.12
CA LEU A 181 -7.92 10.07 -13.01
C LEU A 181 -8.12 8.91 -12.05
N GLN A 182 -9.02 9.07 -11.11
CA GLN A 182 -9.37 8.02 -10.14
C GLN A 182 -10.89 7.83 -10.10
N ARG A 183 -11.34 6.60 -10.34
CA ARG A 183 -12.77 6.23 -10.30
C ARG A 183 -13.40 6.41 -8.93
N GLY A 184 -12.65 6.11 -7.88
CA GLY A 184 -13.14 6.24 -6.50
C GLY A 184 -13.00 7.65 -5.95
N SER A 185 -13.55 7.86 -4.76
CA SER A 185 -13.52 9.13 -4.03
C SER A 185 -12.15 9.46 -3.42
N GLN A 186 -11.15 8.60 -3.56
CA GLN A 186 -9.80 8.80 -3.08
C GLN A 186 -8.78 8.01 -3.90
N ILE A 187 -7.55 8.45 -3.90
CA ILE A 187 -6.36 7.67 -4.29
C ILE A 187 -5.97 6.70 -3.16
N MET A 188 -5.07 5.74 -3.42
CA MET A 188 -4.59 4.78 -2.41
C MET A 188 -5.71 4.16 -1.58
N LYS A 189 -6.62 3.43 -2.21
CA LYS A 189 -7.85 2.87 -1.61
C LYS A 189 -7.65 2.04 -0.32
N HIS A 190 -6.42 1.58 -0.06
CA HIS A 190 -6.05 0.81 1.15
C HIS A 190 -5.63 1.69 2.33
N MET A 191 -5.59 3.00 2.13
CA MET A 191 -5.41 3.97 3.20
C MET A 191 -6.74 4.63 3.56
N ASP A 192 -6.82 5.19 4.75
CA ASP A 192 -7.99 5.98 5.13
C ASP A 192 -8.01 7.30 4.34
N GLN A 193 -9.21 7.83 4.10
CA GLN A 193 -9.43 8.99 3.23
C GLN A 193 -8.65 10.23 3.65
N ASP A 194 -8.54 10.47 4.95
CA ASP A 194 -7.80 11.61 5.51
C ASP A 194 -6.29 11.50 5.31
N MET A 195 -5.75 10.28 5.30
CA MET A 195 -4.35 10.03 4.97
C MET A 195 -4.13 10.13 3.45
N ALA A 196 -5.02 9.56 2.64
CA ALA A 196 -4.99 9.69 1.18
C ALA A 196 -5.08 11.15 0.71
N PHE A 197 -5.87 11.98 1.41
CA PHE A 197 -5.98 13.41 1.10
C PHE A 197 -4.67 14.18 1.26
N ARG A 198 -3.81 13.77 2.20
CA ARG A 198 -2.47 14.36 2.36
C ARG A 198 -1.59 14.10 1.13
N ILE A 199 -1.72 12.91 0.55
CA ILE A 199 -1.02 12.53 -0.69
C ILE A 199 -1.56 13.34 -1.86
N GLN A 200 -2.88 13.48 -1.97
CA GLN A 200 -3.51 14.32 -3.00
C GLN A 200 -3.00 15.75 -2.93
N LYS A 201 -2.91 16.35 -1.73
CA LYS A 201 -2.35 17.69 -1.57
C LYS A 201 -0.89 17.78 -2.05
N GLU A 202 -0.11 16.74 -1.87
CA GLU A 202 1.28 16.71 -2.37
C GLU A 202 1.32 16.65 -3.90
N LEU A 203 0.46 15.85 -4.53
CA LEU A 203 0.30 15.81 -5.98
C LEU A 203 -0.06 17.19 -6.53
N GLU A 204 -1.07 17.84 -5.94
CA GLU A 204 -1.53 19.19 -6.33
C GLU A 204 -0.41 20.24 -6.19
N ARG A 205 0.41 20.17 -5.12
CA ARG A 205 1.59 21.05 -4.93
C ARG A 205 2.63 20.88 -6.02
N ASN A 206 2.74 19.67 -6.56
CA ASN A 206 3.63 19.35 -7.68
C ASN A 206 2.94 19.50 -9.04
N HIS A 207 1.85 20.30 -9.10
CA HIS A 207 1.12 20.66 -10.32
C HIS A 207 0.48 19.48 -11.06
N VAL A 208 0.21 18.37 -10.37
CA VAL A 208 -0.57 17.26 -10.91
C VAL A 208 -2.05 17.61 -10.83
N ASP A 209 -2.76 17.44 -11.94
CA ASP A 209 -4.21 17.63 -12.00
C ASP A 209 -4.92 16.34 -11.58
N VAL A 210 -5.56 16.34 -10.40
CA VAL A 210 -6.15 15.13 -9.79
C VAL A 210 -7.68 15.19 -9.87
N HIS A 211 -8.27 14.24 -10.58
CA HIS A 211 -9.70 14.07 -10.73
C HIS A 211 -10.17 12.80 -10.02
N LEU A 212 -10.89 12.96 -8.91
CA LEU A 212 -11.56 11.87 -8.19
C LEU A 212 -12.99 11.67 -8.71
N ASN A 213 -13.59 10.51 -8.40
CA ASN A 213 -14.94 10.12 -8.88
C ASN A 213 -15.07 10.24 -10.41
N THR A 214 -13.97 10.00 -11.13
CA THR A 214 -13.88 10.27 -12.57
C THR A 214 -13.57 9.00 -13.34
N VAL A 215 -14.36 8.75 -14.39
CA VAL A 215 -14.21 7.62 -15.30
C VAL A 215 -14.11 8.16 -16.72
N VAL A 216 -13.26 7.54 -17.55
CA VAL A 216 -13.22 7.79 -18.99
C VAL A 216 -14.47 7.17 -19.62
N THR A 217 -15.24 7.99 -20.33
CA THR A 217 -16.51 7.58 -20.97
C THR A 217 -16.35 7.38 -22.48
N ASN A 218 -15.40 8.07 -23.10
CA ASN A 218 -15.11 7.93 -24.50
C ASN A 218 -13.63 8.27 -24.81
N VAL A 219 -13.09 7.71 -25.87
CA VAL A 219 -11.71 7.91 -26.33
C VAL A 219 -11.71 8.38 -27.78
N HIS A 220 -11.10 9.52 -28.03
CA HIS A 220 -10.93 10.03 -29.40
C HIS A 220 -9.54 9.68 -29.92
N THR A 221 -9.51 9.11 -31.11
CA THR A 221 -8.27 8.69 -31.76
C THR A 221 -8.14 9.31 -33.16
N SER A 222 -6.92 9.52 -33.61
CA SER A 222 -6.58 9.82 -34.99
C SER A 222 -5.32 9.05 -35.36
N ASP A 223 -5.34 8.34 -36.48
CA ASP A 223 -4.20 7.60 -37.02
C ASP A 223 -3.53 6.64 -36.02
N GLY A 224 -4.34 5.93 -35.23
CA GLY A 224 -3.83 4.97 -34.23
C GLY A 224 -3.32 5.61 -32.92
N VAL A 225 -3.50 6.92 -32.74
CA VAL A 225 -3.05 7.66 -31.55
C VAL A 225 -4.24 8.27 -30.82
N ILE A 226 -4.27 8.17 -29.49
CA ILE A 226 -5.25 8.86 -28.64
C ILE A 226 -4.92 10.35 -28.66
N THR A 227 -5.92 11.18 -28.94
CA THR A 227 -5.79 12.65 -28.94
C THR A 227 -6.48 13.29 -27.74
N SER A 228 -7.54 12.66 -27.24
CA SER A 228 -8.27 13.15 -26.05
C SER A 228 -9.18 12.08 -25.45
N LEU A 229 -9.53 12.30 -24.20
CA LEU A 229 -10.43 11.47 -23.40
C LEU A 229 -11.65 12.30 -22.98
N GLU A 230 -12.85 11.75 -23.11
CA GLU A 230 -14.03 12.28 -22.45
C GLU A 230 -14.18 11.64 -21.09
N ILE A 231 -14.58 12.41 -20.10
CA ILE A 231 -14.72 11.96 -18.73
C ILE A 231 -16.16 12.19 -18.21
N THR A 232 -16.52 11.48 -17.14
CA THR A 232 -17.78 11.71 -16.43
C THR A 232 -17.92 13.21 -16.09
N GLY A 233 -19.14 13.75 -16.25
CA GLY A 233 -19.40 15.18 -16.10
C GLY A 233 -19.20 16.01 -17.39
N GLY A 234 -18.85 15.37 -18.53
CA GLY A 234 -18.76 16.00 -19.85
C GLY A 234 -17.45 16.76 -20.10
N GLY A 235 -16.46 16.58 -19.25
CA GLY A 235 -15.11 17.16 -19.45
C GLY A 235 -14.34 16.44 -20.55
N LYS A 236 -13.42 17.16 -21.21
CA LYS A 236 -12.51 16.63 -22.23
C LYS A 236 -11.07 16.91 -21.83
N ILE A 237 -10.22 15.87 -21.84
CA ILE A 237 -8.80 15.93 -21.51
C ILE A 237 -8.01 15.66 -22.78
N ILE A 238 -7.22 16.63 -23.22
CA ILE A 238 -6.26 16.47 -24.32
C ILE A 238 -5.02 15.80 -23.75
N THR A 239 -4.53 14.75 -24.39
CA THR A 239 -3.40 13.98 -23.86
C THR A 239 -2.56 13.38 -25.00
N ASP A 240 -1.24 13.41 -24.83
CA ASP A 240 -0.29 12.84 -25.80
C ASP A 240 -0.01 11.35 -25.47
N MET A 241 -0.22 10.93 -24.24
CA MET A 241 -0.07 9.53 -23.82
C MET A 241 -1.01 9.15 -22.68
N VAL A 242 -1.39 7.89 -22.62
CA VAL A 242 -2.26 7.33 -21.57
C VAL A 242 -1.59 6.13 -20.91
N ILE A 243 -1.56 6.11 -19.59
CA ILE A 243 -1.09 4.96 -18.80
C ILE A 243 -2.25 4.37 -18.00
N LEU A 244 -2.52 3.09 -18.22
CA LEU A 244 -3.49 2.32 -17.45
C LEU A 244 -2.84 1.73 -16.20
N ALA A 245 -3.24 2.24 -15.04
CA ALA A 245 -2.85 1.76 -13.70
C ALA A 245 -4.08 1.35 -12.87
N THR A 246 -5.06 0.73 -13.52
CA THR A 246 -6.43 0.46 -13.03
C THR A 246 -6.53 -0.75 -12.11
N GLY A 247 -5.41 -1.37 -11.76
CA GLY A 247 -5.31 -2.58 -10.95
C GLY A 247 -5.00 -3.81 -11.78
N VAL A 248 -5.02 -4.96 -11.11
CA VAL A 248 -4.66 -6.26 -11.71
C VAL A 248 -5.71 -7.32 -11.39
N VAL A 249 -5.81 -8.33 -12.26
CA VAL A 249 -6.59 -9.56 -12.04
C VAL A 249 -5.66 -10.75 -12.00
N PRO A 250 -5.87 -11.74 -11.09
CA PRO A 250 -5.09 -12.96 -11.02
C PRO A 250 -5.21 -13.79 -12.33
N ASN A 251 -4.10 -14.38 -12.76
CA ASN A 251 -4.07 -15.19 -13.98
C ASN A 251 -4.54 -16.63 -13.71
N THR A 252 -5.84 -16.82 -13.53
CA THR A 252 -6.48 -18.11 -13.20
C THR A 252 -7.02 -18.88 -14.39
N LYS A 253 -6.99 -18.31 -15.60
CA LYS A 253 -7.55 -18.93 -16.81
C LYS A 253 -7.05 -20.35 -17.06
N LEU A 254 -5.79 -20.63 -16.75
CA LEU A 254 -5.18 -21.96 -16.96
C LEU A 254 -5.82 -23.06 -16.10
N VAL A 255 -6.52 -22.70 -15.03
CA VAL A 255 -7.15 -23.63 -14.07
C VAL A 255 -8.69 -23.61 -14.13
N GLU A 256 -9.30 -22.91 -15.09
CA GLU A 256 -10.77 -22.79 -15.20
C GLU A 256 -11.48 -24.15 -15.37
N ASN A 257 -10.82 -25.11 -16.02
CA ASN A 257 -11.35 -26.46 -16.24
C ASN A 257 -10.89 -27.48 -15.18
N LEU A 258 -10.20 -27.03 -14.13
CA LEU A 258 -9.74 -27.89 -13.04
C LEU A 258 -10.60 -27.64 -11.78
N PRO A 259 -10.73 -28.65 -10.89
CA PRO A 259 -11.46 -28.47 -9.63
C PRO A 259 -10.66 -27.62 -8.60
N VAL A 260 -9.94 -26.63 -9.08
CA VAL A 260 -9.20 -25.67 -8.26
C VAL A 260 -10.17 -24.62 -7.69
N LYS A 261 -10.18 -24.48 -6.36
CA LYS A 261 -11.03 -23.49 -5.69
C LYS A 261 -10.50 -22.08 -5.91
N ILE A 262 -11.34 -21.21 -6.45
CA ILE A 262 -11.09 -19.79 -6.57
C ILE A 262 -11.74 -19.08 -5.38
N GLY A 263 -11.00 -18.19 -4.72
CA GLY A 263 -11.48 -17.42 -3.58
C GLY A 263 -12.32 -16.20 -3.99
N GLY A 264 -12.84 -15.50 -3.00
CA GLY A 264 -13.70 -14.32 -3.22
C GLY A 264 -13.00 -13.15 -3.92
N SER A 265 -11.68 -13.12 -3.93
CA SER A 265 -10.86 -12.13 -4.63
C SER A 265 -10.66 -12.42 -6.13
N GLY A 266 -11.07 -13.60 -6.62
CA GLY A 266 -10.77 -14.11 -7.94
C GLY A 266 -9.40 -14.81 -8.04
N ALA A 267 -8.60 -14.83 -6.97
CA ALA A 267 -7.33 -15.56 -6.91
C ALA A 267 -7.53 -17.01 -6.43
N ILE A 268 -6.52 -17.84 -6.64
CA ILE A 268 -6.56 -19.26 -6.22
C ILE A 268 -6.51 -19.32 -4.68
N SER A 269 -7.49 -20.02 -4.09
CA SER A 269 -7.51 -20.33 -2.67
C SER A 269 -6.48 -21.42 -2.35
N VAL A 270 -5.66 -21.18 -1.33
CA VAL A 270 -4.59 -22.09 -0.92
C VAL A 270 -4.61 -22.32 0.60
N ASN A 271 -4.05 -23.44 1.04
CA ASN A 271 -3.83 -23.71 2.46
C ASN A 271 -2.51 -23.07 2.97
N LYS A 272 -2.17 -23.28 4.25
CA LYS A 272 -0.94 -22.75 4.83
C LYS A 272 0.35 -23.27 4.19
N LYS A 273 0.31 -24.41 3.49
CA LYS A 273 1.42 -24.91 2.69
C LYS A 273 1.40 -24.40 1.24
N LEU A 274 0.45 -23.50 0.93
CA LEU A 274 0.23 -22.94 -0.41
C LEU A 274 -0.22 -23.99 -1.45
N GLN A 275 -0.76 -25.11 -1.00
CA GLN A 275 -1.37 -26.12 -1.82
C GLN A 275 -2.80 -25.71 -2.16
N THR A 276 -3.22 -25.93 -3.38
CA THR A 276 -4.59 -25.71 -3.86
C THR A 276 -5.55 -26.79 -3.36
N SER A 277 -6.82 -26.74 -3.76
CA SER A 277 -7.79 -27.81 -3.51
C SER A 277 -7.51 -29.11 -4.30
N VAL A 278 -6.61 -29.06 -5.28
CA VAL A 278 -6.18 -30.22 -6.07
C VAL A 278 -4.84 -30.72 -5.52
N PRO A 279 -4.71 -32.02 -5.20
CA PRO A 279 -3.46 -32.58 -4.74
C PRO A 279 -2.31 -32.31 -5.73
N ASP A 280 -1.11 -32.13 -5.19
CA ASP A 280 0.13 -31.92 -5.95
C ASP A 280 0.20 -30.65 -6.82
N ILE A 281 -0.84 -29.78 -6.73
CA ILE A 281 -0.86 -28.46 -7.37
C ILE A 281 -0.79 -27.37 -6.30
N TYR A 282 0.18 -26.47 -6.45
CA TYR A 282 0.46 -25.35 -5.56
C TYR A 282 0.28 -24.02 -6.30
N ALA A 283 -0.06 -22.95 -5.58
CA ALA A 283 -0.15 -21.61 -6.18
C ALA A 283 0.55 -20.57 -5.32
N VAL A 284 1.33 -19.69 -5.94
CA VAL A 284 2.20 -18.72 -5.27
C VAL A 284 2.24 -17.37 -5.98
N GLY A 285 2.44 -16.31 -5.23
CA GLY A 285 2.50 -14.94 -5.75
C GLY A 285 1.13 -14.39 -6.11
N ASP A 286 1.08 -13.46 -7.06
CA ASP A 286 -0.12 -12.67 -7.37
C ASP A 286 -1.30 -13.50 -7.93
N VAL A 287 -1.12 -14.77 -8.23
CA VAL A 287 -2.22 -15.67 -8.66
C VAL A 287 -2.96 -16.27 -7.47
N ALA A 288 -2.37 -16.25 -6.27
CA ALA A 288 -2.90 -16.90 -5.08
C ALA A 288 -3.38 -15.90 -4.02
N GLU A 289 -4.38 -16.29 -3.22
CA GLU A 289 -4.75 -15.58 -2.00
C GLU A 289 -3.71 -15.76 -0.89
N SER A 290 -3.76 -14.88 0.08
CA SER A 290 -3.04 -14.96 1.34
C SER A 290 -4.03 -14.87 2.51
N TYR A 291 -3.53 -14.79 3.74
CA TYR A 291 -4.33 -14.62 4.96
C TYR A 291 -3.88 -13.37 5.70
N SER A 292 -4.85 -12.66 6.30
CA SER A 292 -4.55 -11.59 7.25
C SER A 292 -3.95 -12.16 8.53
N VAL A 293 -2.81 -11.65 8.96
CA VAL A 293 -2.21 -11.99 10.27
C VAL A 293 -3.12 -11.59 11.43
N ILE A 294 -3.95 -10.56 11.24
CA ILE A 294 -4.80 -9.99 12.27
C ILE A 294 -6.11 -10.76 12.41
N THR A 295 -6.82 -10.97 11.28
CA THR A 295 -8.17 -11.55 11.28
C THR A 295 -8.19 -13.04 10.94
N GLY A 296 -7.12 -13.57 10.38
CA GLY A 296 -7.06 -14.94 9.84
C GLY A 296 -7.87 -15.15 8.55
N GLN A 297 -8.57 -14.11 8.07
CA GLN A 297 -9.40 -14.19 6.87
C GLN A 297 -8.56 -14.15 5.59
N PRO A 298 -9.04 -14.75 4.48
CA PRO A 298 -8.40 -14.62 3.18
C PRO A 298 -8.29 -13.15 2.76
N ILE A 299 -7.13 -12.76 2.24
CA ILE A 299 -6.90 -11.43 1.68
C ILE A 299 -6.11 -11.52 0.37
N TYR A 300 -6.30 -10.54 -0.50
CA TYR A 300 -5.56 -10.40 -1.73
C TYR A 300 -4.79 -9.09 -1.77
N ARG A 301 -3.46 -9.19 -1.69
CA ARG A 301 -2.51 -8.07 -1.76
C ARG A 301 -1.34 -8.51 -2.64
N PRO A 302 -1.37 -8.24 -3.95
CA PRO A 302 -0.32 -8.63 -4.89
C PRO A 302 0.93 -7.78 -4.65
N LEU A 303 1.90 -8.33 -3.90
CA LEU A 303 3.15 -7.68 -3.50
C LEU A 303 4.34 -8.59 -3.75
N GLY A 304 5.42 -8.05 -4.32
CA GLY A 304 6.62 -8.80 -4.64
C GLY A 304 7.30 -9.46 -3.43
N SER A 305 7.27 -8.81 -2.27
CA SER A 305 7.80 -9.38 -1.00
C SER A 305 7.01 -10.61 -0.56
N THR A 306 5.67 -10.59 -0.72
CA THR A 306 4.79 -11.73 -0.46
C THR A 306 5.05 -12.84 -1.44
N ALA A 307 5.14 -12.55 -2.74
CA ALA A 307 5.42 -13.51 -3.79
C ALA A 307 6.73 -14.29 -3.55
N ASN A 308 7.82 -13.60 -3.18
CA ASN A 308 9.09 -14.22 -2.83
C ASN A 308 8.99 -15.14 -1.61
N LYS A 309 8.26 -14.70 -0.58
CA LYS A 309 8.02 -15.48 0.65
C LYS A 309 7.26 -16.77 0.36
N MET A 310 6.16 -16.65 -0.39
CA MET A 310 5.34 -17.79 -0.80
C MET A 310 6.15 -18.79 -1.64
N GLY A 311 6.93 -18.30 -2.61
CA GLY A 311 7.82 -19.13 -3.41
C GLY A 311 8.83 -19.91 -2.57
N ARG A 312 9.46 -19.27 -1.60
CA ARG A 312 10.38 -19.94 -0.67
C ARG A 312 9.69 -21.04 0.15
N ILE A 313 8.47 -20.80 0.60
CA ILE A 313 7.69 -21.78 1.39
C ILE A 313 7.39 -23.01 0.54
N VAL A 314 6.87 -22.84 -0.67
CA VAL A 314 6.56 -23.97 -1.55
C VAL A 314 7.81 -24.74 -1.93
N GLY A 315 8.91 -24.07 -2.26
CA GLY A 315 10.18 -24.76 -2.54
C GLY A 315 10.67 -25.62 -1.36
N ASP A 316 10.42 -25.18 -0.12
CA ASP A 316 10.72 -25.96 1.09
C ASP A 316 9.78 -27.16 1.24
N VAL A 317 8.48 -26.92 1.15
CA VAL A 317 7.43 -27.95 1.32
C VAL A 317 7.60 -29.08 0.30
N LEU A 318 7.83 -28.76 -0.96
CA LEU A 318 7.99 -29.76 -2.04
C LEU A 318 9.23 -30.66 -1.86
N THR A 319 10.18 -30.23 -1.04
CA THR A 319 11.42 -30.95 -0.77
C THR A 319 11.50 -31.52 0.65
N GLY A 320 10.32 -31.74 1.29
CA GLY A 320 10.20 -32.36 2.60
C GLY A 320 10.33 -31.41 3.79
N GLY A 321 10.39 -30.11 3.56
CA GLY A 321 10.40 -29.11 4.63
C GLY A 321 9.03 -28.87 5.26
N THR A 322 9.02 -28.08 6.35
CA THR A 322 7.82 -27.86 7.20
C THR A 322 7.39 -26.41 7.27
N LEU A 323 7.91 -25.54 6.41
CA LEU A 323 7.52 -24.13 6.40
C LEU A 323 6.03 -23.96 6.10
N GLU A 324 5.42 -23.02 6.80
CA GLU A 324 4.03 -22.61 6.59
C GLU A 324 3.93 -21.12 6.32
N HIS A 325 2.99 -20.75 5.49
CA HIS A 325 2.59 -19.37 5.26
C HIS A 325 1.79 -18.87 6.47
N ARG A 326 2.34 -17.87 7.17
CA ARG A 326 1.74 -17.31 8.38
C ARG A 326 0.79 -16.14 8.10
N GLY A 327 0.52 -15.87 6.84
CA GLY A 327 -0.25 -14.70 6.43
C GLY A 327 0.60 -13.46 6.18
N ILE A 328 -0.07 -12.35 5.92
CA ILE A 328 0.52 -11.05 5.64
C ILE A 328 -0.24 -9.94 6.35
N LEU A 329 0.41 -8.80 6.57
CA LEU A 329 -0.21 -7.55 7.00
C LEU A 329 -0.59 -6.64 5.82
N GLY A 330 -0.14 -6.97 4.62
CA GLY A 330 -0.28 -6.09 3.46
C GLY A 330 0.58 -4.83 3.58
N THR A 331 1.74 -4.91 4.25
CA THR A 331 2.65 -3.77 4.42
C THR A 331 3.13 -3.28 3.07
N GLY A 332 2.91 -1.99 2.81
CA GLY A 332 3.32 -1.33 1.59
C GLY A 332 3.93 0.03 1.86
N ILE A 333 4.83 0.44 0.96
CA ILE A 333 5.45 1.76 0.97
C ILE A 333 5.62 2.25 -0.46
N VAL A 334 5.47 3.56 -0.64
CA VAL A 334 5.71 4.24 -1.92
C VAL A 334 6.26 5.64 -1.65
N ARG A 335 7.14 6.09 -2.54
CA ARG A 335 7.56 7.48 -2.59
C ARG A 335 6.62 8.25 -3.55
N VAL A 336 6.19 9.43 -3.13
CA VAL A 336 5.45 10.38 -3.97
C VAL A 336 6.07 11.76 -3.77
N PHE A 337 6.89 12.20 -4.69
CA PHE A 337 7.73 13.39 -4.64
C PHE A 337 8.60 13.44 -3.37
N ASP A 338 8.26 14.33 -2.44
CA ASP A 338 9.02 14.50 -1.20
C ASP A 338 8.46 13.68 -0.03
N LEU A 339 7.45 12.85 -0.25
CA LEU A 339 6.81 12.07 0.81
C LEU A 339 7.08 10.57 0.66
N ASP A 340 7.49 9.95 1.77
CA ASP A 340 7.37 8.52 2.01
C ASP A 340 5.96 8.24 2.54
N ILE A 341 5.27 7.29 1.94
CA ILE A 341 3.90 6.91 2.26
C ILE A 341 3.88 5.43 2.55
N ALA A 342 3.56 5.06 3.77
CA ALA A 342 3.61 3.66 4.21
C ALA A 342 2.35 3.26 4.97
N HIS A 343 1.96 1.99 4.87
CA HIS A 343 0.87 1.42 5.66
C HIS A 343 1.13 -0.05 6.01
N THR A 344 0.52 -0.52 7.09
CA THR A 344 0.56 -1.92 7.52
C THR A 344 -0.68 -2.27 8.34
N GLY A 345 -1.11 -3.52 8.30
CA GLY A 345 -2.27 -4.00 9.02
C GLY A 345 -3.59 -3.44 8.47
N LEU A 346 -4.56 -3.25 9.33
CA LEU A 346 -5.89 -2.76 8.98
C LEU A 346 -5.93 -1.23 8.92
N SER A 347 -6.67 -0.67 7.97
CA SER A 347 -7.13 0.71 8.03
C SER A 347 -8.25 0.85 9.06
N GLU A 348 -8.59 2.09 9.45
CA GLU A 348 -9.75 2.37 10.32
C GLU A 348 -11.04 1.78 9.73
N THR A 349 -11.24 1.98 8.43
CA THR A 349 -12.39 1.44 7.70
C THR A 349 -12.43 -0.09 7.72
N GLU A 350 -11.29 -0.75 7.48
CA GLU A 350 -11.19 -2.21 7.51
C GLU A 350 -11.41 -2.76 8.92
N ALA A 351 -10.82 -2.14 9.95
CA ALA A 351 -10.98 -2.58 11.34
C ALA A 351 -12.44 -2.49 11.83
N LEU A 352 -13.14 -1.39 11.49
CA LEU A 352 -14.56 -1.25 11.79
C LEU A 352 -15.43 -2.27 11.05
N ALA A 353 -15.11 -2.56 9.79
CA ALA A 353 -15.83 -3.57 9.00
C ALA A 353 -15.65 -5.00 9.55
N GLU A 354 -14.51 -5.29 10.17
CA GLU A 354 -14.23 -6.54 10.88
C GLU A 354 -14.83 -6.58 12.31
N GLY A 355 -15.53 -5.52 12.73
CA GLY A 355 -16.24 -5.47 14.02
C GLY A 355 -15.38 -5.07 15.23
N TYR A 356 -14.17 -4.54 15.02
CA TYR A 356 -13.36 -4.04 16.12
C TYR A 356 -13.89 -2.74 16.70
N GLU A 357 -13.84 -2.57 18.00
CA GLU A 357 -13.98 -1.29 18.68
C GLU A 357 -12.60 -0.63 18.77
N ILE A 358 -12.37 0.39 17.99
CA ILE A 358 -11.03 0.95 17.82
C ILE A 358 -10.80 2.27 18.55
N GLU A 359 -9.55 2.46 19.00
CA GLU A 359 -8.99 3.77 19.34
C GLU A 359 -8.10 4.24 18.18
N THR A 360 -8.35 5.47 17.70
CA THR A 360 -7.61 6.06 16.58
C THR A 360 -6.75 7.22 17.05
N LEU A 361 -5.45 7.09 16.85
CA LEU A 361 -4.47 8.12 17.20
C LEU A 361 -3.84 8.73 15.95
N TYR A 362 -3.75 10.07 15.91
CA TYR A 362 -2.86 10.79 15.01
C TYR A 362 -1.68 11.36 15.81
N SER A 363 -0.50 10.82 15.58
CA SER A 363 0.76 11.25 16.20
C SER A 363 1.60 12.04 15.18
N ILE A 364 1.83 13.33 15.44
CA ILE A 364 2.64 14.18 14.56
C ILE A 364 3.94 14.50 15.30
N LYS A 365 5.06 13.94 14.85
CA LYS A 365 6.37 14.05 15.51
C LYS A 365 7.48 14.21 14.48
N PRO A 366 8.60 14.87 14.83
CA PRO A 366 9.75 14.92 13.96
C PRO A 366 10.41 13.54 13.83
N ASN A 367 10.94 13.26 12.66
CA ASN A 367 11.65 12.01 12.35
C ASN A 367 13.02 11.91 13.04
N ASN A 368 13.67 13.06 13.31
CA ASN A 368 14.94 13.19 14.01
C ASN A 368 14.98 14.54 14.76
N ALA A 369 16.14 14.93 15.30
CA ALA A 369 16.28 16.14 16.10
C ALA A 369 16.03 17.41 15.27
N ASP A 370 15.23 18.34 15.81
CA ASP A 370 14.86 19.60 15.14
C ASP A 370 16.09 20.43 14.73
N TYR A 371 17.14 20.46 15.57
CA TYR A 371 18.38 21.20 15.28
C TYR A 371 19.23 20.56 14.14
N LEU A 372 18.86 19.38 13.67
CA LEU A 372 19.41 18.74 12.48
C LEU A 372 18.40 18.74 11.31
N GLY A 373 17.42 19.62 11.35
CA GLY A 373 16.44 19.77 10.29
C GLY A 373 15.35 18.68 10.27
N GLY A 374 15.02 18.15 11.45
CA GLY A 374 13.98 17.13 11.60
C GLY A 374 12.67 17.50 10.92
N LYS A 375 12.11 16.58 10.16
CA LYS A 375 10.86 16.71 9.40
C LYS A 375 9.72 15.98 10.09
N GLU A 376 8.52 16.51 9.99
CA GLU A 376 7.34 15.92 10.62
C GLU A 376 6.88 14.67 9.90
N LEU A 377 6.69 13.59 10.66
CA LEU A 377 5.93 12.41 10.29
C LEU A 377 4.52 12.51 10.89
N THR A 378 3.52 12.19 10.09
CA THR A 378 2.17 11.93 10.57
C THR A 378 1.95 10.43 10.61
N ILE A 379 1.69 9.90 11.81
CA ILE A 379 1.35 8.50 12.04
C ILE A 379 -0.11 8.44 12.46
N LYS A 380 -0.94 7.75 11.68
CA LYS A 380 -2.26 7.31 12.09
C LYS A 380 -2.13 5.87 12.54
N ALA A 381 -2.39 5.58 13.81
CA ALA A 381 -2.32 4.24 14.38
C ALA A 381 -3.66 3.84 14.98
N ILE A 382 -4.00 2.56 14.89
CA ILE A 382 -5.27 1.99 15.28
C ILE A 382 -5.01 0.84 16.24
N ALA A 383 -5.71 0.83 17.38
CA ALA A 383 -5.68 -0.27 18.34
C ALA A 383 -7.09 -0.67 18.75
N ASP A 384 -7.28 -1.94 19.06
CA ASP A 384 -8.53 -2.47 19.61
C ASP A 384 -8.70 -2.01 21.06
N LYS A 385 -9.84 -1.41 21.39
CA LYS A 385 -10.14 -0.92 22.74
C LYS A 385 -10.28 -2.02 23.77
N GLN A 386 -10.69 -3.22 23.37
CA GLN A 386 -10.93 -4.32 24.31
C GLN A 386 -9.63 -5.01 24.71
N THR A 387 -8.74 -5.24 23.75
CA THR A 387 -7.51 -6.02 23.96
C THR A 387 -6.25 -5.15 23.98
N SER A 388 -6.34 -3.88 23.63
CA SER A 388 -5.22 -2.95 23.39
C SER A 388 -4.28 -3.38 22.23
N ARG A 389 -4.59 -4.45 21.46
CA ARG A 389 -3.77 -4.90 20.33
C ARG A 389 -3.65 -3.81 19.27
N VAL A 390 -2.45 -3.60 18.79
CA VAL A 390 -2.22 -2.72 17.62
C VAL A 390 -2.71 -3.45 16.37
N LEU A 391 -3.64 -2.82 15.63
CA LEU A 391 -4.27 -3.43 14.46
C LEU A 391 -3.70 -2.90 13.14
N GLY A 392 -3.20 -1.67 13.12
CA GLY A 392 -2.68 -1.09 11.90
C GLY A 392 -2.10 0.29 12.08
N ALA A 393 -1.36 0.72 11.06
CA ALA A 393 -0.84 2.08 10.99
C ALA A 393 -0.62 2.56 9.57
N GLN A 394 -0.71 3.88 9.39
CA GLN A 394 -0.41 4.61 8.17
C GLN A 394 0.54 5.75 8.52
N ILE A 395 1.61 5.89 7.76
CA ILE A 395 2.66 6.89 8.03
C ILE A 395 2.92 7.69 6.77
N ILE A 396 2.94 9.01 6.91
CA ILE A 396 3.27 9.94 5.81
C ILE A 396 4.27 10.97 6.32
N GLY A 397 5.33 11.19 5.58
CA GLY A 397 6.29 12.26 5.83
C GLY A 397 7.49 12.20 4.90
N PRO A 398 8.35 13.23 4.93
CA PRO A 398 9.43 13.36 3.94
C PRO A 398 10.57 12.35 4.09
N GLN A 399 10.68 11.68 5.22
CA GLN A 399 11.77 10.73 5.49
C GLN A 399 11.50 9.91 6.75
N GLY A 400 11.80 8.62 6.71
CA GLY A 400 11.81 7.73 7.87
C GLY A 400 10.45 7.10 8.19
N ALA A 401 9.51 7.11 7.24
CA ALA A 401 8.30 6.32 7.31
C ALA A 401 8.61 4.82 7.19
N ASP A 402 9.60 4.45 6.35
CA ASP A 402 10.11 3.11 6.13
C ASP A 402 10.50 2.40 7.43
N LYS A 403 11.42 3.03 8.19
CA LYS A 403 11.88 2.52 9.47
C LYS A 403 10.72 2.27 10.45
N ARG A 404 9.78 3.21 10.53
CA ARG A 404 8.70 3.16 11.53
C ARG A 404 7.59 2.20 11.16
N ILE A 405 7.26 2.10 9.87
CA ILE A 405 6.26 1.13 9.45
C ILE A 405 6.74 -0.30 9.66
N ASP A 406 8.04 -0.59 9.44
CA ASP A 406 8.61 -1.91 9.68
C ASP A 406 8.61 -2.28 11.17
N VAL A 407 8.88 -1.33 12.05
CA VAL A 407 8.77 -1.54 13.50
C VAL A 407 7.33 -1.90 13.89
N ILE A 408 6.32 -1.13 13.40
CA ILE A 408 4.91 -1.42 13.70
C ILE A 408 4.49 -2.75 13.07
N ALA A 409 4.86 -3.04 11.83
CA ALA A 409 4.55 -4.30 11.17
C ALA A 409 5.13 -5.49 11.94
N THR A 410 6.35 -5.36 12.45
CA THR A 410 6.98 -6.36 13.32
C THR A 410 6.18 -6.54 14.61
N ALA A 411 5.86 -5.44 15.29
CA ALA A 411 5.09 -5.48 16.54
C ALA A 411 3.72 -6.15 16.33
N ILE A 412 2.95 -5.77 15.31
CA ILE A 412 1.66 -6.39 14.97
C ILE A 412 1.82 -7.88 14.67
N SER A 413 2.88 -8.28 13.95
CA SER A 413 3.13 -9.69 13.60
C SER A 413 3.33 -10.58 14.82
N PHE A 414 3.79 -10.02 15.94
CA PHE A 414 3.96 -10.71 17.22
C PHE A 414 2.83 -10.43 18.23
N GLY A 415 1.75 -9.79 17.79
CA GLY A 415 0.57 -9.56 18.61
C GLY A 415 0.71 -8.47 19.67
N ALA A 416 1.60 -7.50 19.46
CA ALA A 416 1.88 -6.44 20.41
C ALA A 416 0.63 -5.62 20.77
N VAL A 417 0.54 -5.21 22.02
CA VAL A 417 -0.42 -4.23 22.52
C VAL A 417 0.17 -2.82 22.52
N ALA A 418 -0.66 -1.81 22.72
CA ALA A 418 -0.24 -0.41 22.67
C ALA A 418 0.93 -0.10 23.62
N GLU A 419 0.92 -0.65 24.84
CA GLU A 419 1.98 -0.46 25.83
C GLU A 419 3.32 -1.02 25.36
N ASP A 420 3.33 -2.16 24.64
CA ASP A 420 4.56 -2.79 24.13
C ASP A 420 5.35 -1.84 23.22
N LEU A 421 4.66 -1.01 22.43
CA LEU A 421 5.34 -0.05 21.55
C LEU A 421 6.19 0.96 22.33
N PHE A 422 5.77 1.31 23.55
CA PHE A 422 6.55 2.22 24.41
C PHE A 422 7.81 1.54 24.96
N HIS A 423 7.76 0.24 25.19
CA HIS A 423 8.87 -0.52 25.77
C HIS A 423 9.91 -0.98 24.74
N LEU A 424 9.71 -0.69 23.45
CA LEU A 424 10.70 -1.03 22.43
C LEU A 424 12.00 -0.27 22.66
N ASP A 425 13.12 -1.01 22.68
CA ASP A 425 14.47 -0.43 22.74
C ASP A 425 14.95 -0.10 21.32
N LEU A 426 14.56 1.08 20.84
CA LEU A 426 14.85 1.54 19.48
C LEU A 426 16.16 2.34 19.44
N ALA A 427 16.94 2.13 18.37
CA ALA A 427 18.20 2.82 18.15
C ALA A 427 18.00 4.36 18.08
N TYR A 428 18.77 5.06 18.89
CA TYR A 428 18.78 6.51 18.95
C TYR A 428 20.16 7.10 18.73
N ALA A 429 20.21 8.06 17.82
CA ALA A 429 21.18 9.15 17.78
C ALA A 429 20.50 10.33 17.06
N PRO A 430 20.88 11.60 17.36
CA PRO A 430 20.20 12.78 16.83
C PRO A 430 19.95 12.82 15.33
N PRO A 431 20.84 12.31 14.44
CA PRO A 431 20.58 12.27 12.99
C PRO A 431 19.50 11.28 12.57
N PHE A 432 19.17 10.27 13.38
CA PHE A 432 18.31 9.14 13.00
C PHE A 432 16.96 9.14 13.69
N ALA A 433 16.87 9.70 14.90
CA ALA A 433 15.64 9.71 15.68
C ALA A 433 15.67 10.84 16.72
N THR A 434 14.53 11.10 17.36
CA THR A 434 14.44 11.81 18.64
C THR A 434 14.66 10.82 19.78
N THR A 435 15.04 11.27 20.99
CA THR A 435 15.22 10.41 22.18
C THR A 435 14.00 9.55 22.50
N LYS A 436 12.81 10.05 22.22
CA LYS A 436 11.57 9.27 22.17
C LYS A 436 11.15 9.20 20.72
N ASP A 437 11.42 8.07 20.05
CA ASP A 437 11.01 7.87 18.65
C ASP A 437 9.49 8.09 18.51
N PRO A 438 9.01 8.56 17.37
CA PRO A 438 7.58 8.66 17.07
C PRO A 438 6.76 7.42 17.42
N ILE A 439 7.34 6.22 17.31
CA ILE A 439 6.67 4.95 17.69
C ILE A 439 6.43 4.86 19.20
N LEU A 440 7.41 5.26 20.02
CA LEU A 440 7.25 5.28 21.49
C LEU A 440 6.13 6.24 21.90
N TYR A 441 6.06 7.42 21.27
CA TYR A 441 4.94 8.34 21.49
C TYR A 441 3.60 7.77 21.06
N THR A 442 3.57 7.02 19.97
CA THR A 442 2.35 6.36 19.47
C THR A 442 1.86 5.33 20.49
N GLY A 443 2.74 4.46 20.99
CA GLY A 443 2.41 3.49 22.04
C GLY A 443 1.90 4.16 23.32
N MET A 444 2.64 5.13 23.84
CA MET A 444 2.25 5.90 25.04
C MET A 444 0.87 6.54 24.90
N ALA A 445 0.56 7.15 23.77
CA ALA A 445 -0.69 7.86 23.59
C ALA A 445 -1.88 6.92 23.44
N LEU A 446 -1.72 5.79 22.75
CA LEU A 446 -2.74 4.74 22.65
C LEU A 446 -2.98 4.06 24.02
N ASP A 447 -1.93 3.70 24.76
CA ASP A 447 -2.06 3.13 26.09
C ASP A 447 -2.76 4.10 27.06
N ASN A 448 -2.39 5.38 27.03
CA ASN A 448 -3.06 6.42 27.82
C ASN A 448 -4.55 6.53 27.50
N ALA A 449 -4.91 6.42 26.22
CA ALA A 449 -6.31 6.51 25.79
C ALA A 449 -7.11 5.29 26.23
N ILE A 450 -6.58 4.08 26.02
CA ILE A 450 -7.29 2.83 26.26
C ILE A 450 -7.27 2.44 27.74
N ASN A 451 -6.09 2.44 28.35
CA ASN A 451 -5.89 1.82 29.65
C ASN A 451 -5.81 2.82 30.82
N ARG A 452 -5.60 4.13 30.55
CA ARG A 452 -5.33 5.13 31.61
C ARG A 452 -6.38 6.23 31.69
N ASN A 453 -7.55 5.99 31.10
CA ASN A 453 -8.67 6.94 31.09
C ASN A 453 -8.26 8.36 30.61
N ARG A 454 -7.56 8.42 29.47
CA ARG A 454 -7.17 9.66 28.78
C ARG A 454 -7.68 9.65 27.35
N PRO A 455 -9.02 9.61 27.16
CA PRO A 455 -9.63 9.39 25.87
C PRO A 455 -9.21 10.44 24.85
N LEU A 456 -9.08 10.01 23.60
CA LEU A 456 -8.86 10.87 22.46
C LEU A 456 -10.21 11.22 21.80
N MET A 457 -10.23 12.31 21.06
CA MET A 457 -11.30 12.66 20.14
C MET A 457 -10.69 12.88 18.77
N THR A 458 -11.19 12.22 17.75
CA THR A 458 -10.73 12.48 16.37
C THR A 458 -11.32 13.80 15.87
N PRO A 459 -10.66 14.50 14.92
CA PRO A 459 -11.26 15.66 14.27
C PRO A 459 -12.59 15.37 13.59
N HIS A 460 -12.75 14.17 12.99
CA HIS A 460 -14.02 13.74 12.38
C HIS A 460 -15.14 13.69 13.41
N GLU A 461 -14.88 13.13 14.58
CA GLU A 461 -15.86 13.06 15.66
C GLU A 461 -16.21 14.44 16.20
N LEU A 462 -15.22 15.30 16.42
CA LEU A 462 -15.44 16.68 16.85
C LEU A 462 -16.32 17.44 15.85
N ILE A 463 -16.01 17.39 14.55
CA ILE A 463 -16.79 18.05 13.50
C ILE A 463 -18.24 17.49 13.47
N ARG A 464 -18.40 16.19 13.64
CA ARG A 464 -19.72 15.54 13.71
C ARG A 464 -20.53 16.03 14.92
N LEU A 465 -19.93 16.13 16.09
CA LEU A 465 -20.62 16.63 17.29
C LEU A 465 -21.00 18.11 17.14
N GLN A 466 -20.09 18.94 16.60
CA GLN A 466 -20.39 20.34 16.31
C GLN A 466 -21.54 20.50 15.31
N SER A 467 -21.59 19.67 14.24
CA SER A 467 -22.67 19.73 13.25
C SER A 467 -24.04 19.31 13.81
N LYS A 468 -24.06 18.53 14.88
CA LYS A 468 -25.28 18.15 15.62
C LYS A 468 -25.72 19.22 16.65
N GLY A 469 -24.96 20.29 16.82
CA GLY A 469 -25.24 21.33 17.80
C GLY A 469 -24.97 20.91 19.25
N GLU A 470 -24.16 19.89 19.48
CA GLU A 470 -23.79 19.45 20.83
C GLU A 470 -23.07 20.56 21.59
N GLN A 471 -23.43 20.74 22.86
CA GLN A 471 -22.75 21.71 23.71
C GLN A 471 -21.38 21.20 24.14
N LEU A 472 -20.33 21.79 23.60
CA LEU A 472 -18.93 21.40 23.83
C LEU A 472 -18.14 22.57 24.40
N GLN A 473 -17.22 22.26 25.30
CA GLN A 473 -16.22 23.24 25.78
C GLN A 473 -14.88 22.89 25.11
N ILE A 474 -14.45 23.73 24.16
CA ILE A 474 -13.23 23.47 23.37
C ILE A 474 -12.15 24.44 23.80
N ILE A 475 -11.00 23.93 24.27
CA ILE A 475 -9.91 24.71 24.85
C ILE A 475 -8.66 24.59 23.99
N ASP A 476 -8.26 25.71 23.38
CA ASP A 476 -6.98 25.85 22.70
C ASP A 476 -5.88 26.29 23.68
N THR A 477 -4.90 25.41 23.88
CA THR A 477 -3.81 25.63 24.84
C THR A 477 -2.59 26.32 24.26
N ARG A 478 -2.67 26.77 23.00
CA ARG A 478 -1.58 27.50 22.32
C ARG A 478 -1.51 28.96 22.71
N SER A 479 -0.44 29.61 22.23
CA SER A 479 -0.33 31.07 22.39
C SER A 479 -1.44 31.83 21.64
N PRO A 480 -1.86 33.02 22.08
CA PRO A 480 -2.84 33.85 21.37
C PRO A 480 -2.45 34.13 19.91
N LYS A 481 -1.15 34.29 19.62
CA LYS A 481 -0.66 34.45 18.25
C LYS A 481 -1.00 33.26 17.36
N GLN A 482 -0.83 32.05 17.85
CA GLN A 482 -1.16 30.83 17.10
C GLN A 482 -2.67 30.64 16.96
N PHE A 483 -3.43 30.96 17.99
CA PHE A 483 -4.90 30.92 17.98
C PHE A 483 -5.47 31.84 16.90
N ASN A 484 -4.98 33.08 16.82
CA ASN A 484 -5.45 34.08 15.85
C ASN A 484 -5.16 33.70 14.38
N VAL A 485 -4.15 32.88 14.13
CA VAL A 485 -3.85 32.40 12.75
C VAL A 485 -4.88 31.35 12.29
N SER A 486 -5.17 30.36 13.12
CA SER A 486 -6.20 29.34 12.85
C SER A 486 -6.56 28.63 14.15
N HIS A 487 -7.83 28.30 14.34
CA HIS A 487 -8.32 27.55 15.48
C HIS A 487 -9.55 26.71 15.13
N VAL A 488 -9.94 25.81 16.03
CA VAL A 488 -11.18 25.04 15.91
C VAL A 488 -12.36 25.99 16.19
N PRO A 489 -13.38 26.06 15.34
CA PRO A 489 -14.55 26.90 15.56
C PRO A 489 -15.17 26.68 16.94
N GLY A 490 -15.51 27.76 17.63
CA GLY A 490 -16.07 27.72 18.98
C GLY A 490 -15.05 27.48 20.11
N ALA A 491 -13.77 27.38 19.79
CA ALA A 491 -12.74 27.22 20.81
C ALA A 491 -12.46 28.52 21.56
N ILE A 492 -12.19 28.37 22.86
CA ILE A 492 -11.66 29.47 23.73
C ILE A 492 -10.15 29.30 23.88
N ASN A 493 -9.41 30.39 23.77
CA ASN A 493 -7.96 30.35 23.96
C ASN A 493 -7.60 30.46 25.42
N ILE A 494 -7.03 29.45 26.00
CA ILE A 494 -6.46 29.42 27.34
C ILE A 494 -5.08 28.76 27.25
N PRO A 495 -4.01 29.54 27.14
CA PRO A 495 -2.65 28.99 27.12
C PRO A 495 -2.41 28.07 28.32
N LEU A 496 -1.66 26.97 28.09
CA LEU A 496 -1.47 25.94 29.12
C LEU A 496 -0.99 26.49 30.46
N ALA A 497 -0.13 27.53 30.44
CA ALA A 497 0.38 28.18 31.64
C ALA A 497 -0.74 28.84 32.48
N ASP A 498 -1.77 29.37 31.83
CA ASP A 498 -2.87 30.10 32.46
C ASP A 498 -4.04 29.19 32.87
N LEU A 499 -4.08 27.95 32.40
CA LEU A 499 -5.23 27.03 32.54
C LEU A 499 -5.60 26.82 34.03
N ARG A 500 -4.61 26.61 34.91
CA ARG A 500 -4.87 26.35 36.33
C ARG A 500 -5.56 27.50 37.02
N ALA A 501 -5.21 28.75 36.67
CA ALA A 501 -5.84 29.95 37.24
C ALA A 501 -7.29 30.14 36.73
N GLN A 502 -7.63 29.55 35.59
CA GLN A 502 -8.94 29.72 34.96
C GLN A 502 -9.93 28.57 35.21
N LEU A 503 -9.55 27.52 35.93
CA LEU A 503 -10.38 26.34 36.16
C LEU A 503 -11.77 26.65 36.72
N LYS A 504 -11.88 27.67 37.60
CA LYS A 504 -13.16 28.09 38.21
C LYS A 504 -14.16 28.71 37.22
N LYS A 505 -13.69 29.12 36.03
CA LYS A 505 -14.54 29.71 34.96
C LYS A 505 -15.08 28.66 33.99
N LEU A 506 -14.59 27.45 34.08
CA LEU A 506 -14.93 26.36 33.15
C LEU A 506 -16.02 25.47 33.75
N ASN A 507 -16.88 24.96 32.89
CA ASN A 507 -17.94 24.02 33.29
C ASN A 507 -17.40 22.59 33.36
N LYS A 508 -17.47 21.97 34.54
CA LYS A 508 -16.93 20.61 34.77
C LYS A 508 -17.78 19.49 34.18
N THR A 509 -19.06 19.72 33.93
CA THR A 509 -20.01 18.72 33.46
C THR A 509 -20.11 18.67 31.93
N LEU A 510 -19.68 19.74 31.24
CA LEU A 510 -19.65 19.77 29.78
C LEU A 510 -18.52 18.89 29.23
N PRO A 511 -18.76 18.15 28.14
CA PRO A 511 -17.69 17.52 27.39
C PRO A 511 -16.65 18.55 26.97
N THR A 512 -15.42 18.36 27.44
CA THR A 512 -14.32 19.31 27.26
C THR A 512 -13.25 18.72 26.36
N ILE A 513 -12.94 19.41 25.28
CA ILE A 513 -11.92 19.03 24.31
C ILE A 513 -10.72 19.97 24.45
N THR A 514 -9.57 19.43 24.79
CA THR A 514 -8.31 20.20 24.85
C THR A 514 -7.48 19.93 23.61
N TYR A 515 -6.78 20.94 23.11
CA TYR A 515 -5.87 20.74 22.00
C TYR A 515 -4.72 21.77 21.97
N CYS A 516 -3.69 21.39 21.23
CA CYS A 516 -2.62 22.28 20.78
C CYS A 516 -2.34 22.02 19.29
N ASN A 517 -1.15 22.32 18.78
CA ASN A 517 -0.85 22.05 17.37
C ASN A 517 -0.85 20.54 17.01
N LYS A 518 -0.34 19.69 17.92
CA LYS A 518 -0.02 18.28 17.64
C LYS A 518 -0.49 17.30 18.74
N GLY A 519 -1.24 17.76 19.74
CA GLY A 519 -1.80 16.95 20.83
C GLY A 519 -0.98 16.91 22.14
N VAL A 520 0.28 17.34 22.19
CA VAL A 520 1.15 17.19 23.38
C VAL A 520 0.70 18.07 24.56
N THR A 521 0.65 19.40 24.37
CA THR A 521 0.17 20.31 25.42
C THR A 521 -1.33 20.21 25.63
N GLY A 522 -2.09 19.73 24.62
CA GLY A 522 -3.49 19.33 24.76
C GLY A 522 -3.65 18.20 25.79
N ASN A 523 -2.83 17.16 25.70
CA ASN A 523 -2.83 16.07 26.68
C ASN A 523 -2.44 16.55 28.09
N ALA A 524 -1.48 17.47 28.22
CA ALA A 524 -1.15 18.08 29.51
C ALA A 524 -2.35 18.84 30.11
N ALA A 525 -3.09 19.58 29.28
CA ALA A 525 -4.32 20.28 29.72
C ALA A 525 -5.42 19.27 30.09
N GLN A 526 -5.61 18.20 29.33
CA GLN A 526 -6.53 17.12 29.66
C GLN A 526 -6.26 16.58 31.07
N ASN A 527 -5.00 16.28 31.39
CA ASN A 527 -4.64 15.80 32.73
C ASN A 527 -4.92 16.83 33.85
N ILE A 528 -4.67 18.12 33.61
CA ILE A 528 -5.00 19.18 34.56
C ILE A 528 -6.49 19.21 34.85
N LEU A 529 -7.33 19.12 33.80
CA LEU A 529 -8.79 19.18 33.96
C LEU A 529 -9.34 17.92 34.65
N ILE A 530 -8.88 16.72 34.27
CA ILE A 530 -9.29 15.48 34.92
C ILE A 530 -8.96 15.51 36.41
N ASN A 531 -7.74 15.94 36.76
CA ASN A 531 -7.32 16.07 38.16
C ASN A 531 -8.08 17.16 38.92
N ALA A 532 -8.68 18.13 38.22
CA ALA A 532 -9.55 19.17 38.80
C ALA A 532 -11.03 18.73 38.90
N GLY A 533 -11.35 17.49 38.55
CA GLY A 533 -12.68 16.88 38.66
C GLY A 533 -13.62 17.18 37.50
N PHE A 534 -13.11 17.39 36.28
CA PHE A 534 -13.93 17.45 35.07
C PHE A 534 -14.31 16.04 34.65
N GLU A 535 -15.57 15.83 34.26
CA GLU A 535 -16.14 14.48 34.07
C GLU A 535 -15.75 13.86 32.72
N LYS A 536 -15.80 14.65 31.64
CA LYS A 536 -15.60 14.18 30.26
C LYS A 536 -14.56 15.06 29.56
N VAL A 537 -13.30 14.62 29.58
CA VAL A 537 -12.21 15.41 28.99
C VAL A 537 -11.48 14.61 27.93
N TYR A 538 -11.42 15.14 26.74
CA TYR A 538 -10.79 14.55 25.58
C TYR A 538 -9.59 15.39 25.12
N ASN A 539 -8.56 14.74 24.58
CA ASN A 539 -7.51 15.42 23.82
C ASN A 539 -7.74 15.22 22.32
N LEU A 540 -7.77 16.32 21.56
CA LEU A 540 -7.95 16.28 20.11
C LEU A 540 -6.75 15.62 19.45
N SER A 541 -6.98 14.46 18.84
CA SER A 541 -5.96 13.63 18.21
C SER A 541 -5.30 14.33 17.02
N GLY A 542 -3.97 14.51 17.07
CA GLY A 542 -3.22 15.28 16.08
C GLY A 542 -3.38 16.81 16.17
N GLY A 543 -4.22 17.30 17.11
CA GLY A 543 -4.41 18.72 17.40
C GLY A 543 -4.91 19.56 16.22
N ASN A 544 -4.60 20.87 16.27
CA ASN A 544 -5.05 21.82 15.25
C ASN A 544 -4.54 21.48 13.84
N LYS A 545 -3.31 21.00 13.71
CA LYS A 545 -2.76 20.63 12.40
C LYS A 545 -3.60 19.56 11.70
N ASN A 546 -3.99 18.52 12.43
CA ASN A 546 -4.82 17.45 11.88
C ASN A 546 -6.25 17.94 11.65
N TYR A 547 -6.79 18.75 12.57
CA TYR A 547 -8.13 19.32 12.43
C TYR A 547 -8.28 20.11 11.11
N GLN A 548 -7.31 20.97 10.78
CA GLN A 548 -7.36 21.77 9.55
C GLN A 548 -7.37 20.89 8.29
N ILE A 549 -6.58 19.83 8.25
CA ILE A 549 -6.57 18.87 7.11
C ILE A 549 -7.93 18.20 6.96
N ILE A 550 -8.53 17.74 8.06
CA ILE A 550 -9.84 17.06 8.02
C ILE A 550 -10.96 18.05 7.66
N ASN A 551 -10.87 19.27 8.15
CA ASN A 551 -11.83 20.30 7.80
C ASN A 551 -11.76 20.69 6.31
N ASP A 552 -10.56 20.79 5.74
CA ASP A 552 -10.37 21.00 4.30
C ASP A 552 -10.94 19.82 3.48
N LEU A 553 -10.75 18.59 3.94
CA LEU A 553 -11.32 17.40 3.32
C LEU A 553 -12.86 17.48 3.30
N LYS A 554 -13.50 17.84 4.42
CA LYS A 554 -14.96 17.99 4.52
C LYS A 554 -15.53 19.05 3.57
N ILE A 555 -14.80 20.14 3.36
CA ILE A 555 -15.25 21.22 2.46
C ILE A 555 -15.25 20.78 1.00
N ARG A 556 -14.35 19.85 0.62
CA ARG A 556 -14.20 19.37 -0.76
C ARG A 556 -15.15 18.22 -1.12
N PHE A 557 -15.75 17.54 -0.14
CA PHE A 557 -16.64 16.39 -0.28
C PHE A 557 -17.92 16.53 0.58
#